data_27c740942444ec1af74c1f7e735487a1
#
_entry.id   27c740942444ec1af74c1f7e735487a1
#
_cell.length_a   1.000
_cell.length_b   1.000
_cell.length_c   1.000
_cell.angle_alpha   90.00
_cell.angle_beta   90.00
_cell.angle_gamma   90.00
#
_symmetry.space_group_name_H-M   'P 1'
#
loop_
_entity.id
_entity.type
_entity.pdbx_description
1 polymer ?
#
loop_
_entity_poly.entity_id
_entity_poly.type
_entity_poly.pdbx_seq_one_letter_code
_entity_poly.pdbx_strand_id
1 'polypeptide(L)'
;MSPTSPTDTTTPLWKRMLRRRLKFLAWRVALLAIVLGGSYLFAPQWLMRAGHLREAMAAKLETHSVQVGDTRWSYYEGGEGPTIVLLHGFAGDKDVWLPVAALLSAHFHLVIPDLPGWGESSRVAQGNYDVDAQAARLDAFVQALRLPRFMLAGHGTGAAIAAAYAADQPQRVAGLALLDAYGLKAGESDLTRLVRAGNNPYLFGDRAGYAQLAALEFAQPPDRPGRFVDVLVERNRRDRDFIQRTFQAWHAQPLALQQRLGRLTMPVLGLWCHDDRITDISALDSLRNGLTAASAISTSTINGCGHLPMLEKPETTAQILTGFALSH
;
A
#
# COMPACT_ATOMS: atom_id res chain seq x y z
N MET A 1 -24.98 -37.34 -75.64
CA MET A 1 -24.97 -37.35 -74.18
C MET A 1 -23.83 -36.44 -73.71
N SER A 2 -24.16 -35.21 -73.36
CA SER A 2 -23.18 -34.22 -72.84
C SER A 2 -23.10 -34.33 -71.34
N PRO A 3 -21.91 -34.29 -70.69
CA PRO A 3 -21.79 -34.32 -69.23
C PRO A 3 -22.08 -32.93 -68.69
N THR A 4 -22.99 -32.85 -67.73
CA THR A 4 -23.28 -31.65 -66.94
C THR A 4 -22.11 -31.35 -66.06
N SER A 5 -21.56 -30.12 -66.15
CA SER A 5 -20.52 -29.56 -65.25
C SER A 5 -21.05 -29.39 -63.83
N PRO A 6 -20.23 -29.61 -62.80
CA PRO A 6 -20.66 -29.46 -61.48
C PRO A 6 -20.81 -27.94 -61.12
N THR A 7 -21.95 -27.56 -60.54
CA THR A 7 -22.27 -26.21 -60.05
C THR A 7 -21.32 -25.84 -58.95
N ASP A 8 -20.48 -24.84 -59.20
CA ASP A 8 -19.59 -24.20 -58.23
C ASP A 8 -20.45 -23.51 -57.17
N THR A 9 -20.60 -24.14 -56.02
CA THR A 9 -21.31 -23.59 -54.87
C THR A 9 -20.44 -22.52 -54.22
N THR A 10 -20.50 -21.30 -54.77
CA THR A 10 -19.82 -20.14 -54.19
C THR A 10 -20.38 -19.84 -52.81
N THR A 11 -19.55 -20.01 -51.78
CA THR A 11 -19.89 -19.66 -50.38
C THR A 11 -20.37 -18.21 -50.32
N PRO A 12 -21.53 -17.92 -49.69
CA PRO A 12 -22.13 -16.58 -49.64
C PRO A 12 -21.15 -15.54 -49.10
N LEU A 13 -21.16 -14.33 -49.67
CA LEU A 13 -20.23 -13.23 -49.30
C LEU A 13 -20.18 -12.96 -47.78
N TRP A 14 -21.33 -13.03 -47.10
CA TRP A 14 -21.39 -12.83 -45.65
C TRP A 14 -20.59 -13.89 -44.85
N LYS A 15 -20.58 -15.17 -45.31
CA LYS A 15 -19.78 -16.23 -44.68
C LYS A 15 -18.27 -16.00 -44.88
N ARG A 16 -17.87 -15.48 -46.07
CA ARG A 16 -16.47 -15.09 -46.33
C ARG A 16 -16.05 -13.92 -45.48
N MET A 17 -16.90 -12.91 -45.30
CA MET A 17 -16.65 -11.76 -44.42
C MET A 17 -16.57 -12.17 -42.93
N LEU A 18 -17.50 -13.04 -42.48
CA LEU A 18 -17.48 -13.57 -41.13
C LEU A 18 -16.20 -14.35 -40.82
N ARG A 19 -15.80 -15.25 -41.75
CA ARG A 19 -14.53 -15.99 -41.61
C ARG A 19 -13.31 -15.08 -41.56
N ARG A 20 -13.28 -14.00 -42.36
CA ARG A 20 -12.19 -13.00 -42.30
C ARG A 20 -12.16 -12.28 -40.96
N ARG A 21 -13.31 -11.86 -40.44
CA ARG A 21 -13.42 -11.21 -39.14
C ARG A 21 -12.98 -12.13 -37.99
N LEU A 22 -13.42 -13.40 -38.02
CA LEU A 22 -13.02 -14.41 -37.04
C LEU A 22 -11.51 -14.70 -37.09
N LYS A 23 -10.94 -14.85 -38.31
CA LYS A 23 -9.49 -15.00 -38.46
C LYS A 23 -8.74 -13.80 -37.93
N PHE A 24 -9.20 -12.57 -38.21
CA PHE A 24 -8.57 -11.35 -37.72
C PHE A 24 -8.66 -11.22 -36.17
N LEU A 25 -9.81 -11.61 -35.59
CA LEU A 25 -9.98 -11.70 -34.16
C LEU A 25 -9.04 -12.74 -33.54
N ALA A 26 -8.97 -13.94 -34.13
CA ALA A 26 -8.06 -15.01 -33.68
C ALA A 26 -6.58 -14.55 -33.70
N TRP A 27 -6.16 -13.84 -34.74
CA TRP A 27 -4.82 -13.26 -34.84
C TRP A 27 -4.56 -12.22 -33.76
N ARG A 28 -5.53 -11.34 -33.44
CA ARG A 28 -5.41 -10.38 -32.35
C ARG A 28 -5.29 -11.05 -31.00
N VAL A 29 -6.10 -12.08 -30.74
CA VAL A 29 -6.04 -12.86 -29.51
C VAL A 29 -4.70 -13.60 -29.39
N ALA A 30 -4.22 -14.23 -30.48
CA ALA A 30 -2.93 -14.89 -30.50
C ALA A 30 -1.76 -13.90 -30.25
N LEU A 31 -1.78 -12.74 -30.89
CA LEU A 31 -0.78 -11.69 -30.67
C LEU A 31 -0.81 -11.19 -29.22
N LEU A 32 -1.98 -10.93 -28.66
CA LEU A 32 -2.13 -10.53 -27.28
C LEU A 32 -1.58 -11.59 -26.31
N ALA A 33 -1.89 -12.87 -26.55
CA ALA A 33 -1.38 -13.98 -25.76
C ALA A 33 0.16 -14.08 -25.84
N ILE A 34 0.75 -13.87 -27.01
CA ILE A 34 2.21 -13.83 -27.19
C ILE A 34 2.83 -12.64 -26.43
N VAL A 35 2.22 -11.46 -26.53
CA VAL A 35 2.70 -10.25 -25.82
C VAL A 35 2.60 -10.45 -24.32
N LEU A 36 1.47 -10.90 -23.79
CA LEU A 36 1.27 -11.13 -22.36
C LEU A 36 2.18 -12.25 -21.83
N GLY A 37 2.26 -13.37 -22.56
CA GLY A 37 3.14 -14.48 -22.20
C GLY A 37 4.61 -14.09 -22.25
N GLY A 38 5.03 -13.37 -23.30
CA GLY A 38 6.38 -12.82 -23.41
C GLY A 38 6.70 -11.82 -22.29
N SER A 39 5.76 -10.90 -21.99
CA SER A 39 5.93 -9.95 -20.88
C SER A 39 6.03 -10.67 -19.53
N TYR A 40 5.21 -11.69 -19.28
CA TYR A 40 5.30 -12.50 -18.07
C TYR A 40 6.65 -13.19 -17.90
N LEU A 41 7.21 -13.72 -19.01
CA LEU A 41 8.47 -14.45 -18.96
C LEU A 41 9.70 -13.55 -18.85
N PHE A 42 9.72 -12.42 -19.56
CA PHE A 42 10.92 -11.60 -19.74
C PHE A 42 10.88 -10.23 -19.04
N ALA A 43 9.68 -9.72 -18.75
CA ALA A 43 9.50 -8.42 -18.14
C ALA A 43 8.28 -8.36 -17.19
N PRO A 44 8.16 -9.26 -16.20
CA PRO A 44 6.99 -9.35 -15.31
C PRO A 44 6.69 -8.06 -14.54
N GLN A 45 7.70 -7.23 -14.28
CA GLN A 45 7.54 -5.92 -13.65
C GLN A 45 6.61 -4.97 -14.44
N TRP A 46 6.56 -5.08 -15.77
CA TRP A 46 5.65 -4.27 -16.58
C TRP A 46 4.19 -4.70 -16.41
N LEU A 47 3.94 -5.99 -16.26
CA LEU A 47 2.59 -6.50 -15.99
C LEU A 47 2.11 -6.09 -14.59
N MET A 48 3.00 -6.12 -13.58
CA MET A 48 2.69 -5.63 -12.23
C MET A 48 2.33 -4.14 -12.28
N ARG A 49 3.15 -3.31 -12.93
CA ARG A 49 2.87 -1.87 -13.10
C ARG A 49 1.57 -1.61 -13.85
N ALA A 50 1.29 -2.36 -14.92
CA ALA A 50 0.04 -2.24 -15.67
C ALA A 50 -1.18 -2.63 -14.80
N GLY A 51 -1.03 -3.60 -13.90
CA GLY A 51 -2.02 -3.97 -12.90
C GLY A 51 -2.33 -2.80 -11.96
N HIS A 52 -1.30 -2.24 -11.30
CA HIS A 52 -1.47 -1.11 -10.39
C HIS A 52 -2.01 0.14 -11.10
N LEU A 53 -1.55 0.42 -12.35
CA LEU A 53 -2.11 1.52 -13.14
C LEU A 53 -3.61 1.33 -13.41
N ARG A 54 -4.02 0.11 -13.76
CA ARG A 54 -5.45 -0.20 -13.96
C ARG A 54 -6.25 0.00 -12.67
N GLU A 55 -5.71 -0.43 -11.52
CA GLU A 55 -6.34 -0.25 -10.21
C GLU A 55 -6.41 1.23 -9.83
N ALA A 56 -5.35 2.00 -10.04
CA ALA A 56 -5.34 3.45 -9.82
C ALA A 56 -6.38 4.16 -10.71
N MET A 57 -6.47 3.80 -12.00
CA MET A 57 -7.49 4.34 -12.90
C MET A 57 -8.91 3.98 -12.44
N ALA A 58 -9.14 2.75 -11.97
CA ALA A 58 -10.42 2.32 -11.42
C ALA A 58 -10.80 3.10 -10.16
N ALA A 59 -9.80 3.46 -9.34
CA ALA A 59 -9.94 4.32 -8.18
C ALA A 59 -10.00 5.83 -8.53
N LYS A 60 -9.99 6.20 -9.81
CA LYS A 60 -9.94 7.60 -10.30
C LYS A 60 -8.75 8.39 -9.74
N LEU A 61 -7.62 7.71 -9.58
CA LEU A 61 -6.38 8.30 -9.11
C LEU A 61 -5.41 8.52 -10.26
N GLU A 62 -4.70 9.64 -10.21
CA GLU A 62 -3.61 9.97 -11.11
C GLU A 62 -2.27 9.90 -10.37
N THR A 63 -1.20 9.54 -11.09
CA THR A 63 0.15 9.53 -10.54
C THR A 63 0.79 10.90 -10.73
N HIS A 64 1.25 11.48 -9.64
CA HIS A 64 1.94 12.77 -9.61
C HIS A 64 3.34 12.64 -9.03
N SER A 65 4.16 13.65 -9.28
CA SER A 65 5.44 13.80 -8.59
C SER A 65 5.71 15.26 -8.25
N VAL A 66 6.35 15.50 -7.12
CA VAL A 66 6.75 16.84 -6.67
C VAL A 66 8.14 16.77 -6.05
N GLN A 67 8.97 17.77 -6.36
CA GLN A 67 10.27 17.94 -5.70
C GLN A 67 10.07 18.76 -4.43
N VAL A 68 10.44 18.20 -3.28
CA VAL A 68 10.37 18.86 -1.98
C VAL A 68 11.73 18.72 -1.30
N GLY A 69 12.46 19.82 -1.18
CA GLY A 69 13.85 19.80 -0.72
C GLY A 69 14.72 18.88 -1.59
N ASP A 70 15.36 17.93 -0.94
CA ASP A 70 16.23 16.94 -1.58
C ASP A 70 15.50 15.67 -2.05
N THR A 71 14.20 15.58 -1.83
CA THR A 71 13.38 14.40 -2.13
C THR A 71 12.40 14.67 -3.25
N ARG A 72 12.41 13.84 -4.28
CA ARG A 72 11.31 13.75 -5.26
C ARG A 72 10.30 12.73 -4.73
N TRP A 73 9.12 13.22 -4.41
CA TRP A 73 7.98 12.39 -3.99
C TRP A 73 7.22 11.90 -5.22
N SER A 74 6.78 10.65 -5.19
CA SER A 74 5.74 10.10 -6.08
C SER A 74 4.50 9.84 -5.24
N TYR A 75 3.33 10.18 -5.76
CA TYR A 75 2.07 9.99 -5.04
C TYR A 75 0.91 9.79 -6.00
N TYR A 76 -0.14 9.15 -5.49
CA TYR A 76 -1.44 9.16 -6.13
C TYR A 76 -2.27 10.30 -5.57
N GLU A 77 -3.08 10.93 -6.46
CA GLU A 77 -4.03 11.96 -6.09
C GLU A 77 -5.31 11.80 -6.92
N GLY A 78 -6.48 12.01 -6.29
CA GLY A 78 -7.77 11.96 -6.98
C GLY A 78 -8.94 11.89 -6.01
N GLY A 79 -10.15 11.83 -6.58
CA GLY A 79 -11.39 11.94 -5.82
C GLY A 79 -11.75 13.37 -5.45
N GLU A 80 -12.94 13.57 -4.88
CA GLU A 80 -13.46 14.89 -4.48
C GLU A 80 -14.04 14.80 -3.06
N GLY A 81 -13.94 15.89 -2.29
CA GLY A 81 -14.46 15.97 -0.92
C GLY A 81 -13.39 16.29 0.10
N PRO A 82 -13.63 15.95 1.40
CA PRO A 82 -12.63 16.13 2.45
C PRO A 82 -11.35 15.34 2.14
N THR A 83 -10.19 15.93 2.43
CA THR A 83 -8.90 15.30 2.10
C THR A 83 -8.52 14.23 3.10
N ILE A 84 -8.08 13.08 2.60
CA ILE A 84 -7.44 12.01 3.37
C ILE A 84 -6.05 11.75 2.81
N VAL A 85 -5.04 11.78 3.67
CA VAL A 85 -3.66 11.37 3.36
C VAL A 85 -3.43 9.97 3.90
N LEU A 86 -2.96 9.03 3.05
CA LEU A 86 -2.76 7.61 3.38
C LEU A 86 -1.27 7.25 3.32
N LEU A 87 -0.67 6.84 4.44
CA LEU A 87 0.75 6.50 4.55
C LEU A 87 0.93 4.98 4.67
N HIS A 88 1.75 4.40 3.79
CA HIS A 88 2.10 2.97 3.84
C HIS A 88 3.10 2.65 4.97
N GLY A 89 3.23 1.36 5.29
CA GLY A 89 4.14 0.83 6.29
C GLY A 89 5.57 0.56 5.78
N PHE A 90 6.36 -0.12 6.63
CA PHE A 90 7.75 -0.47 6.33
C PHE A 90 7.87 -1.31 5.06
N ALA A 91 8.84 -1.01 4.22
CA ALA A 91 9.10 -1.68 2.94
C ALA A 91 7.90 -1.75 1.96
N GLY A 92 6.81 -1.01 2.26
CA GLY A 92 5.65 -0.85 1.40
C GLY A 92 5.83 0.26 0.36
N ASP A 93 4.76 0.51 -0.37
CA ASP A 93 4.60 1.61 -1.31
C ASP A 93 3.12 2.03 -1.37
N LYS A 94 2.82 3.10 -2.11
CA LYS A 94 1.46 3.66 -2.25
C LYS A 94 0.44 2.67 -2.81
N ASP A 95 0.91 1.66 -3.56
CA ASP A 95 0.03 0.70 -4.24
C ASP A 95 -0.77 -0.17 -3.27
N VAL A 96 -0.29 -0.35 -2.03
CA VAL A 96 -1.01 -1.12 -0.99
C VAL A 96 -2.37 -0.53 -0.65
N TRP A 97 -2.58 0.76 -0.91
CA TRP A 97 -3.83 1.45 -0.62
C TRP A 97 -4.85 1.39 -1.77
N LEU A 98 -4.48 0.94 -2.97
CA LEU A 98 -5.36 0.96 -4.15
C LEU A 98 -6.71 0.28 -3.95
N PRO A 99 -6.82 -0.90 -3.28
CA PRO A 99 -8.12 -1.52 -3.05
C PRO A 99 -9.05 -0.67 -2.17
N VAL A 100 -8.52 -0.05 -1.12
CA VAL A 100 -9.26 0.86 -0.23
C VAL A 100 -9.56 2.18 -0.94
N ALA A 101 -8.61 2.71 -1.69
CA ALA A 101 -8.75 3.97 -2.41
C ALA A 101 -9.88 3.92 -3.45
N ALA A 102 -10.10 2.79 -4.12
CA ALA A 102 -11.21 2.59 -5.05
C ALA A 102 -12.59 2.77 -4.39
N LEU A 103 -12.67 2.53 -3.08
CA LEU A 103 -13.90 2.68 -2.29
C LEU A 103 -14.03 4.08 -1.68
N LEU A 104 -12.90 4.71 -1.32
CA LEU A 104 -12.88 6.03 -0.68
C LEU A 104 -12.98 7.19 -1.69
N SER A 105 -12.44 7.06 -2.89
CA SER A 105 -12.34 8.14 -3.89
C SER A 105 -13.68 8.69 -4.39
N ALA A 106 -14.78 7.97 -4.13
CA ALA A 106 -16.13 8.43 -4.42
C ALA A 106 -16.61 9.56 -3.48
N HIS A 107 -15.98 9.71 -2.32
CA HIS A 107 -16.43 10.61 -1.25
C HIS A 107 -15.32 11.49 -0.67
N PHE A 108 -14.07 11.20 -0.98
CA PHE A 108 -12.90 11.86 -0.41
C PHE A 108 -11.88 12.22 -1.48
N HIS A 109 -11.23 13.35 -1.33
CA HIS A 109 -9.99 13.67 -2.03
C HIS A 109 -8.85 12.91 -1.38
N LEU A 110 -8.17 12.04 -2.12
CA LEU A 110 -7.13 11.16 -1.61
C LEU A 110 -5.75 11.65 -2.06
N VAL A 111 -4.79 11.63 -1.13
CA VAL A 111 -3.37 11.85 -1.39
C VAL A 111 -2.60 10.66 -0.78
N ILE A 112 -1.95 9.87 -1.62
CA ILE A 112 -1.33 8.60 -1.22
C ILE A 112 0.13 8.61 -1.66
N PRO A 113 1.06 9.12 -0.84
CA PRO A 113 2.47 9.19 -1.21
C PRO A 113 3.20 7.86 -1.02
N ASP A 114 4.20 7.63 -1.87
CA ASP A 114 5.34 6.81 -1.52
C ASP A 114 6.21 7.59 -0.52
N LEU A 115 6.39 7.08 0.67
CA LEU A 115 7.28 7.69 1.65
C LEU A 115 8.72 7.74 1.11
N PRO A 116 9.52 8.78 1.42
CA PRO A 116 10.90 8.90 0.97
C PRO A 116 11.72 7.64 1.21
N GLY A 117 12.42 7.19 0.17
CA GLY A 117 13.18 5.94 0.18
C GLY A 117 12.43 4.71 -0.32
N TRP A 118 11.10 4.76 -0.41
CA TRP A 118 10.23 3.65 -0.81
C TRP A 118 9.51 3.93 -2.13
N GLY A 119 8.97 2.88 -2.73
CA GLY A 119 8.19 2.96 -3.95
C GLY A 119 8.95 3.63 -5.09
N GLU A 120 8.36 4.66 -5.66
CA GLU A 120 8.92 5.50 -6.72
C GLU A 120 9.47 6.84 -6.21
N SER A 121 9.34 7.12 -4.90
CA SER A 121 9.97 8.28 -4.28
C SER A 121 11.49 8.11 -4.19
N SER A 122 12.23 9.23 -4.31
CA SER A 122 13.69 9.17 -4.31
C SER A 122 14.27 8.80 -2.94
N ARG A 123 15.47 8.24 -2.97
CA ARG A 123 16.30 8.02 -1.79
C ARG A 123 17.31 9.16 -1.66
N VAL A 124 17.40 9.71 -0.47
CA VAL A 124 18.47 10.65 -0.13
C VAL A 124 19.71 9.85 0.26
N ALA A 125 20.80 10.07 -0.41
CA ALA A 125 22.07 9.44 -0.07
C ALA A 125 22.43 9.78 1.39
N GLN A 126 22.68 8.76 2.21
CA GLN A 126 22.99 8.90 3.66
C GLN A 126 21.88 9.62 4.48
N GLY A 127 20.65 9.70 3.94
CA GLY A 127 19.52 10.29 4.64
C GLY A 127 19.13 9.48 5.89
N ASN A 128 18.67 10.19 6.93
CA ASN A 128 18.01 9.58 8.06
C ASN A 128 16.56 9.23 7.68
N TYR A 129 16.10 8.02 8.04
CA TYR A 129 14.78 7.48 7.73
C TYR A 129 14.03 7.05 9.01
N ASP A 130 14.41 7.57 10.18
CA ASP A 130 13.66 7.38 11.41
C ASP A 130 12.31 8.12 11.39
N VAL A 131 11.52 7.92 12.44
CA VAL A 131 10.17 8.49 12.55
C VAL A 131 10.18 10.00 12.40
N ASP A 132 11.08 10.69 13.10
CA ASP A 132 11.11 12.16 13.15
C ASP A 132 11.54 12.76 11.82
N ALA A 133 12.56 12.18 11.20
CA ALA A 133 13.03 12.61 9.88
C ALA A 133 11.95 12.42 8.80
N GLN A 134 11.20 11.32 8.86
CA GLN A 134 10.11 11.07 7.92
C GLN A 134 8.90 11.99 8.20
N ALA A 135 8.58 12.26 9.45
CA ALA A 135 7.51 13.21 9.83
C ALA A 135 7.84 14.64 9.36
N ALA A 136 9.09 15.08 9.51
CA ALA A 136 9.53 16.38 9.01
C ALA A 136 9.45 16.48 7.47
N ARG A 137 9.79 15.39 6.75
CA ARG A 137 9.61 15.34 5.28
C ARG A 137 8.14 15.35 4.88
N LEU A 138 7.27 14.67 5.65
CA LEU A 138 5.82 14.70 5.43
C LEU A 138 5.28 16.12 5.61
N ASP A 139 5.73 16.86 6.62
CA ASP A 139 5.34 18.27 6.83
C ASP A 139 5.70 19.12 5.60
N ALA A 140 6.93 19.02 5.10
CA ALA A 140 7.35 19.73 3.90
C ALA A 140 6.53 19.33 2.66
N PHE A 141 6.21 18.04 2.50
CA PHE A 141 5.37 17.55 1.41
C PHE A 141 3.95 18.12 1.47
N VAL A 142 3.30 18.06 2.62
CA VAL A 142 1.93 18.59 2.85
C VAL A 142 1.88 20.10 2.58
N GLN A 143 2.93 20.84 2.99
CA GLN A 143 3.04 22.27 2.72
C GLN A 143 3.24 22.57 1.24
N ALA A 144 4.07 21.79 0.54
CA ALA A 144 4.31 21.95 -0.91
C ALA A 144 3.04 21.73 -1.73
N LEU A 145 2.19 20.78 -1.33
CA LEU A 145 0.88 20.55 -1.96
C LEU A 145 -0.20 21.54 -1.48
N ARG A 146 0.09 22.37 -0.49
CA ARG A 146 -0.87 23.32 0.11
C ARG A 146 -2.17 22.64 0.55
N LEU A 147 -2.06 21.41 1.09
CA LEU A 147 -3.26 20.68 1.51
C LEU A 147 -4.01 21.47 2.59
N PRO A 148 -5.36 21.48 2.55
CA PRO A 148 -6.16 22.04 3.65
C PRO A 148 -5.95 21.23 4.93
N ARG A 149 -6.74 21.47 5.97
CA ARG A 149 -6.83 20.54 7.11
C ARG A 149 -7.37 19.20 6.61
N PHE A 150 -6.74 18.08 6.98
CA PHE A 150 -7.03 16.76 6.42
C PHE A 150 -7.09 15.67 7.48
N MET A 151 -7.76 14.58 7.16
CA MET A 151 -7.62 13.32 7.89
C MET A 151 -6.31 12.64 7.49
N LEU A 152 -5.56 12.14 8.46
CA LEU A 152 -4.31 11.42 8.25
C LEU A 152 -4.48 9.96 8.69
N ALA A 153 -4.22 9.02 7.80
CA ALA A 153 -4.22 7.61 8.11
C ALA A 153 -2.85 7.01 7.82
N GLY A 154 -2.33 6.21 8.74
CA GLY A 154 -1.06 5.53 8.57
C GLY A 154 -1.15 4.06 8.96
N HIS A 155 -0.41 3.22 8.24
CA HIS A 155 -0.27 1.80 8.50
C HIS A 155 1.13 1.46 9.03
N GLY A 156 1.23 0.59 10.03
CA GLY A 156 2.50 0.11 10.56
C GLY A 156 3.44 1.25 10.96
N THR A 157 4.61 1.34 10.33
CA THR A 157 5.54 2.46 10.53
C THR A 157 4.99 3.78 10.02
N GLY A 158 4.17 3.79 8.96
CA GLY A 158 3.46 4.97 8.49
C GLY A 158 2.52 5.55 9.54
N ALA A 159 1.96 4.71 10.44
CA ALA A 159 1.17 5.17 11.57
C ALA A 159 2.02 5.92 12.60
N ALA A 160 3.23 5.45 12.89
CA ALA A 160 4.15 6.16 13.77
C ALA A 160 4.59 7.52 13.19
N ILE A 161 4.84 7.58 11.87
CA ILE A 161 5.12 8.85 11.16
C ILE A 161 3.91 9.79 11.24
N ALA A 162 2.71 9.27 10.98
CA ALA A 162 1.47 10.03 11.05
C ALA A 162 1.24 10.62 12.44
N ALA A 163 1.46 9.83 13.49
CA ALA A 163 1.33 10.29 14.87
C ALA A 163 2.39 11.34 15.26
N ALA A 164 3.64 11.19 14.79
CA ALA A 164 4.69 12.18 15.01
C ALA A 164 4.32 13.51 14.33
N TYR A 165 3.90 13.47 13.08
CA TYR A 165 3.40 14.64 12.36
C TYR A 165 2.21 15.29 13.08
N ALA A 166 1.20 14.50 13.48
CA ALA A 166 0.00 14.99 14.14
C ALA A 166 0.29 15.61 15.53
N ALA A 167 1.27 15.08 16.26
CA ALA A 167 1.70 15.64 17.53
C ALA A 167 2.41 17.01 17.37
N ASP A 168 3.11 17.22 16.25
CA ASP A 168 3.83 18.46 15.97
C ASP A 168 2.96 19.49 15.23
N GLN A 169 1.95 19.04 14.47
CA GLN A 169 1.05 19.87 13.65
C GLN A 169 -0.44 19.56 13.93
N PRO A 170 -0.91 19.58 15.19
CA PRO A 170 -2.25 19.13 15.56
C PRO A 170 -3.36 19.91 14.87
N GLN A 171 -3.15 21.20 14.56
CA GLN A 171 -4.11 22.07 13.88
C GLN A 171 -4.35 21.68 12.40
N ARG A 172 -3.41 20.93 11.81
CA ARG A 172 -3.50 20.49 10.40
C ARG A 172 -4.27 19.17 10.24
N VAL A 173 -4.41 18.38 11.32
CA VAL A 173 -5.00 17.04 11.30
C VAL A 173 -6.42 17.11 11.86
N ALA A 174 -7.40 16.78 11.01
CA ALA A 174 -8.82 16.73 11.39
C ALA A 174 -9.14 15.49 12.21
N GLY A 175 -8.54 14.36 11.87
CA GLY A 175 -8.62 13.09 12.56
C GLY A 175 -7.42 12.23 12.18
N LEU A 176 -7.00 11.34 13.08
CA LEU A 176 -5.84 10.47 12.92
C LEU A 176 -6.28 9.01 13.00
N ALA A 177 -6.04 8.23 11.95
CA ALA A 177 -6.28 6.78 11.94
C ALA A 177 -4.95 6.01 11.95
N LEU A 178 -4.79 5.12 12.91
CA LEU A 178 -3.60 4.33 13.16
C LEU A 178 -3.94 2.84 12.93
N LEU A 179 -3.45 2.28 11.82
CA LEU A 179 -3.75 0.91 11.41
C LEU A 179 -2.55 0.03 11.72
N ASP A 180 -2.75 -1.00 12.55
CA ASP A 180 -1.71 -1.97 12.92
C ASP A 180 -0.37 -1.30 13.24
N ALA A 181 -0.43 -0.26 14.09
CA ALA A 181 0.61 0.74 14.24
C ALA A 181 1.84 0.22 14.96
N TYR A 182 3.02 0.51 14.40
CA TYR A 182 4.31 0.29 15.04
C TYR A 182 4.62 1.37 16.08
N GLY A 183 5.41 0.99 17.11
CA GLY A 183 5.96 1.96 18.06
C GLY A 183 5.15 2.13 19.35
N LEU A 184 4.29 1.18 19.67
CA LEU A 184 3.53 1.08 20.92
C LEU A 184 4.07 -0.05 21.81
N LYS A 185 3.86 0.09 23.11
CA LYS A 185 4.05 -1.01 24.06
C LYS A 185 2.98 -2.09 23.78
N ALA A 186 3.41 -3.30 23.55
CA ALA A 186 2.53 -4.43 23.23
C ALA A 186 3.12 -5.74 23.75
N GLY A 187 2.33 -6.80 23.63
CA GLY A 187 2.81 -8.17 23.78
C GLY A 187 3.88 -8.54 22.73
N GLU A 188 4.49 -9.68 22.91
CA GLU A 188 5.52 -10.17 21.98
C GLU A 188 4.89 -10.75 20.72
N SER A 189 5.11 -10.09 19.58
CA SER A 189 4.69 -10.58 18.26
C SER A 189 5.66 -11.61 17.69
N ASP A 190 5.25 -12.30 16.60
CA ASP A 190 6.12 -13.22 15.87
C ASP A 190 7.34 -12.49 15.29
N LEU A 191 7.13 -11.28 14.74
CA LEU A 191 8.23 -10.42 14.29
C LEU A 191 9.22 -10.13 15.42
N THR A 192 8.74 -9.74 16.59
CA THR A 192 9.60 -9.41 17.74
C THR A 192 10.44 -10.62 18.16
N ARG A 193 9.86 -11.83 18.16
CA ARG A 193 10.59 -13.07 18.47
C ARG A 193 11.70 -13.36 17.44
N LEU A 194 11.39 -13.21 16.15
CA LEU A 194 12.38 -13.41 15.07
C LEU A 194 13.53 -12.42 15.16
N VAL A 195 13.22 -11.15 15.39
CA VAL A 195 14.24 -10.09 15.51
C VAL A 195 15.13 -10.32 16.73
N ARG A 196 14.56 -10.72 17.87
CA ARG A 196 15.34 -11.08 19.07
C ARG A 196 16.27 -12.28 18.83
N ALA A 197 15.85 -13.22 17.98
CA ALA A 197 16.70 -14.35 17.54
C ALA A 197 17.74 -13.94 16.47
N GLY A 198 17.85 -12.65 16.12
CA GLY A 198 18.80 -12.14 15.12
C GLY A 198 18.32 -12.27 13.68
N ASN A 199 17.05 -12.63 13.44
CA ASN A 199 16.49 -12.80 12.12
C ASN A 199 15.66 -11.58 11.71
N ASN A 200 16.00 -10.97 10.58
CA ASN A 200 15.17 -9.91 9.97
C ASN A 200 14.42 -10.46 8.76
N PRO A 201 13.11 -10.76 8.87
CA PRO A 201 12.34 -11.36 7.78
C PRO A 201 12.16 -10.41 6.57
N TYR A 202 12.36 -9.11 6.74
CA TYR A 202 12.35 -8.14 5.64
C TYR A 202 13.57 -8.24 4.73
N LEU A 203 14.58 -9.05 5.08
CA LEU A 203 15.81 -9.27 4.29
C LEU A 203 15.80 -10.65 3.61
N PHE A 204 14.81 -10.89 2.80
CA PHE A 204 14.73 -12.15 2.06
C PHE A 204 15.58 -12.12 0.78
N GLY A 205 16.12 -13.29 0.40
CA GLY A 205 16.97 -13.43 -0.78
C GLY A 205 16.45 -14.47 -1.77
N ASP A 206 15.31 -15.11 -1.50
CA ASP A 206 14.71 -16.15 -2.33
C ASP A 206 13.20 -16.22 -2.10
N ARG A 207 12.53 -17.12 -2.83
CA ARG A 207 11.08 -17.31 -2.73
C ARG A 207 10.64 -17.84 -1.38
N ALA A 208 11.48 -18.65 -0.71
CA ALA A 208 11.17 -19.21 0.60
C ALA A 208 11.17 -18.11 1.66
N GLY A 209 12.18 -17.22 1.65
CA GLY A 209 12.22 -16.07 2.53
C GLY A 209 11.06 -15.09 2.28
N TYR A 210 10.68 -14.86 1.00
CA TYR A 210 9.47 -14.09 0.69
C TYR A 210 8.21 -14.74 1.28
N ALA A 211 8.06 -16.06 1.15
CA ALA A 211 6.92 -16.79 1.71
C ALA A 211 6.86 -16.69 3.24
N GLN A 212 8.01 -16.70 3.93
CA GLN A 212 8.10 -16.47 5.38
C GLN A 212 7.62 -15.07 5.77
N LEU A 213 8.04 -14.02 5.05
CA LEU A 213 7.55 -12.67 5.29
C LEU A 213 6.05 -12.57 5.02
N ALA A 214 5.57 -13.12 3.90
CA ALA A 214 4.15 -13.12 3.57
C ALA A 214 3.30 -13.84 4.63
N ALA A 215 3.81 -14.92 5.23
CA ALA A 215 3.15 -15.62 6.32
C ALA A 215 3.09 -14.82 7.63
N LEU A 216 3.95 -13.80 7.80
CA LEU A 216 3.87 -12.85 8.93
C LEU A 216 2.88 -11.72 8.65
N GLU A 217 2.88 -11.22 7.41
CA GLU A 217 2.08 -10.05 7.02
C GLU A 217 0.61 -10.37 6.76
N PHE A 218 0.29 -11.58 6.29
CA PHE A 218 -1.06 -11.98 5.92
C PHE A 218 -1.60 -13.08 6.81
N ALA A 219 -2.88 -13.01 7.18
CA ALA A 219 -3.57 -14.16 7.78
C ALA A 219 -3.69 -15.31 6.75
N GLN A 220 -3.94 -14.94 5.49
CA GLN A 220 -3.94 -15.84 4.33
C GLN A 220 -3.06 -15.26 3.23
N PRO A 221 -1.79 -15.67 3.12
CA PRO A 221 -0.90 -15.17 2.10
C PRO A 221 -1.46 -15.37 0.70
N PRO A 222 -1.46 -14.33 -0.16
CA PRO A 222 -1.96 -14.44 -1.52
C PRO A 222 -1.08 -15.38 -2.35
N ASP A 223 -1.71 -16.24 -3.15
CA ASP A 223 -1.00 -17.02 -4.17
C ASP A 223 -0.54 -16.08 -5.30
N ARG A 224 0.76 -15.80 -5.34
CA ARG A 224 1.37 -14.93 -6.34
C ARG A 224 2.12 -15.76 -7.38
N PRO A 225 1.91 -15.50 -8.69
CA PRO A 225 2.69 -16.15 -9.74
C PRO A 225 4.20 -16.02 -9.50
N GLY A 226 4.93 -17.13 -9.65
CA GLY A 226 6.34 -17.21 -9.25
C GLY A 226 7.24 -16.14 -9.90
N ARG A 227 6.95 -15.69 -11.14
CA ARG A 227 7.70 -14.59 -11.79
C ARG A 227 7.51 -13.24 -11.10
N PHE A 228 6.35 -12.98 -10.53
CA PHE A 228 6.13 -11.76 -9.75
C PHE A 228 6.87 -11.83 -8.41
N VAL A 229 6.92 -13.01 -7.78
CA VAL A 229 7.75 -13.24 -6.59
C VAL A 229 9.24 -13.02 -6.90
N ASP A 230 9.73 -13.48 -8.07
CA ASP A 230 11.11 -13.24 -8.50
C ASP A 230 11.45 -11.75 -8.59
N VAL A 231 10.53 -10.91 -9.09
CA VAL A 231 10.70 -9.45 -9.12
C VAL A 231 10.86 -8.86 -7.70
N LEU A 232 10.03 -9.32 -6.76
CA LEU A 232 10.10 -8.87 -5.37
C LEU A 232 11.40 -9.31 -4.69
N VAL A 233 11.84 -10.53 -4.93
CA VAL A 233 13.13 -11.07 -4.43
C VAL A 233 14.30 -10.26 -4.98
N GLU A 234 14.32 -9.99 -6.27
CA GLU A 234 15.41 -9.22 -6.89
C GLU A 234 15.43 -7.76 -6.40
N ARG A 235 14.25 -7.14 -6.24
CA ARG A 235 14.14 -5.81 -5.61
C ARG A 235 14.69 -5.83 -4.19
N ASN A 236 14.33 -6.83 -3.38
CA ASN A 236 14.80 -6.95 -2.00
C ASN A 236 16.31 -7.14 -1.93
N ARG A 237 16.89 -7.98 -2.79
CA ARG A 237 18.36 -8.17 -2.89
C ARG A 237 19.08 -6.87 -3.22
N ARG A 238 18.60 -6.14 -4.24
CA ARG A 238 19.18 -4.86 -4.67
C ARG A 238 19.13 -3.81 -3.56
N ASP A 239 18.01 -3.78 -2.80
CA ASP A 239 17.73 -2.77 -1.80
C ASP A 239 18.15 -3.19 -0.38
N ARG A 240 18.81 -4.34 -0.23
CA ARG A 240 19.12 -5.01 1.03
C ARG A 240 19.75 -4.09 2.08
N ASP A 241 20.80 -3.35 1.70
CA ASP A 241 21.51 -2.47 2.63
C ASP A 241 20.64 -1.29 3.11
N PHE A 242 19.79 -0.77 2.22
CA PHE A 242 18.84 0.27 2.57
C PHE A 242 17.78 -0.25 3.55
N ILE A 243 17.19 -1.42 3.26
CA ILE A 243 16.20 -2.08 4.13
C ILE A 243 16.83 -2.33 5.52
N GLN A 244 18.05 -2.87 5.56
CA GLN A 244 18.73 -3.18 6.82
C GLN A 244 18.98 -1.92 7.65
N ARG A 245 19.54 -0.84 7.05
CA ARG A 245 19.80 0.41 7.78
C ARG A 245 18.51 1.06 8.30
N THR A 246 17.47 1.09 7.46
CA THR A 246 16.18 1.67 7.84
C THR A 246 15.51 0.84 8.93
N PHE A 247 15.57 -0.49 8.84
CA PHE A 247 15.07 -1.38 9.87
C PHE A 247 15.77 -1.15 11.23
N GLN A 248 17.09 -1.00 11.23
CA GLN A 248 17.86 -0.69 12.44
C GLN A 248 17.49 0.68 13.04
N ALA A 249 17.29 1.70 12.20
CA ALA A 249 16.89 3.02 12.65
C ALA A 249 15.51 2.99 13.36
N TRP A 250 14.55 2.22 12.82
CA TRP A 250 13.25 2.01 13.46
C TRP A 250 13.33 1.24 14.76
N HIS A 251 14.14 0.17 14.80
CA HIS A 251 14.34 -0.63 16.01
C HIS A 251 15.11 0.11 17.11
N ALA A 252 15.83 1.17 16.78
CA ALA A 252 16.42 2.07 17.77
C ALA A 252 15.37 2.94 18.50
N GLN A 253 14.15 3.05 17.95
CA GLN A 253 13.05 3.84 18.50
C GLN A 253 11.77 2.98 18.70
N PRO A 254 11.81 1.88 19.47
CA PRO A 254 10.72 0.90 19.50
C PRO A 254 9.42 1.44 20.12
N LEU A 255 9.46 2.59 20.80
CA LEU A 255 8.31 3.25 21.43
C LEU A 255 8.05 4.65 20.86
N ALA A 256 8.42 4.89 19.61
CA ALA A 256 8.30 6.21 18.99
C ALA A 256 6.87 6.75 18.99
N LEU A 257 5.87 5.92 18.75
CA LEU A 257 4.46 6.31 18.83
C LEU A 257 3.99 6.46 20.27
N GLN A 258 4.37 5.54 21.16
CA GLN A 258 3.97 5.55 22.58
C GLN A 258 4.30 6.89 23.26
N GLN A 259 5.47 7.42 22.98
CA GLN A 259 5.96 8.68 23.58
C GLN A 259 5.18 9.92 23.12
N ARG A 260 4.37 9.81 22.07
CA ARG A 260 3.63 10.92 21.46
C ARG A 260 2.14 10.94 21.80
N LEU A 261 1.61 9.85 22.35
CA LEU A 261 0.17 9.67 22.55
C LEU A 261 -0.47 10.81 23.37
N GLY A 262 0.17 11.27 24.43
CA GLY A 262 -0.33 12.37 25.27
C GLY A 262 -0.34 13.76 24.59
N ARG A 263 0.23 13.89 23.37
CA ARG A 263 0.25 15.14 22.60
C ARG A 263 -0.77 15.14 21.45
N LEU A 264 -1.44 14.03 21.21
CA LEU A 264 -2.46 13.88 20.16
C LEU A 264 -3.78 14.44 20.67
N THR A 265 -4.21 15.59 20.15
CA THR A 265 -5.40 16.32 20.61
C THR A 265 -6.62 16.14 19.71
N MET A 266 -6.42 15.67 18.46
CA MET A 266 -7.48 15.39 17.51
C MET A 266 -8.20 14.07 17.83
N PRO A 267 -9.37 13.78 17.22
CA PRO A 267 -9.95 12.44 17.24
C PRO A 267 -8.97 11.39 16.72
N VAL A 268 -8.85 10.25 17.40
CA VAL A 268 -7.95 9.15 17.02
C VAL A 268 -8.73 7.84 16.88
N LEU A 269 -8.51 7.16 15.76
CA LEU A 269 -8.95 5.79 15.49
C LEU A 269 -7.76 4.84 15.61
N GLY A 270 -7.87 3.80 16.43
CA GLY A 270 -7.01 2.61 16.41
C GLY A 270 -7.72 1.47 15.69
N LEU A 271 -7.14 0.97 14.61
CA LEU A 271 -7.65 -0.17 13.85
C LEU A 271 -6.62 -1.29 13.83
N TRP A 272 -7.00 -2.49 14.27
CA TRP A 272 -6.11 -3.65 14.29
C TRP A 272 -6.74 -4.89 13.68
N CYS A 273 -5.92 -5.63 12.96
CA CYS A 273 -6.23 -6.99 12.57
C CYS A 273 -6.00 -7.94 13.73
N HIS A 274 -6.94 -8.86 13.97
CA HIS A 274 -6.87 -9.79 15.10
C HIS A 274 -5.70 -10.78 14.99
N ASP A 275 -5.34 -11.17 13.77
CA ASP A 275 -4.33 -12.18 13.50
C ASP A 275 -2.98 -11.53 13.08
N ASP A 276 -2.74 -10.25 13.46
CA ASP A 276 -1.50 -9.55 13.18
C ASP A 276 -0.32 -10.19 13.93
N ARG A 277 0.69 -10.61 13.18
CA ARG A 277 1.92 -11.24 13.68
C ARG A 277 3.12 -10.29 13.70
N ILE A 278 2.92 -9.04 13.21
CA ILE A 278 3.93 -7.97 13.16
C ILE A 278 3.79 -7.07 14.38
N THR A 279 2.57 -6.57 14.65
CA THR A 279 2.25 -5.72 15.80
C THR A 279 1.13 -6.35 16.60
N ASP A 280 1.45 -6.81 17.80
CA ASP A 280 0.48 -7.53 18.65
C ASP A 280 -0.72 -6.66 18.99
N ILE A 281 -1.93 -7.23 18.92
CA ILE A 281 -3.21 -6.54 19.12
C ILE A 281 -3.32 -5.83 20.48
N SER A 282 -2.57 -6.29 21.51
CA SER A 282 -2.53 -5.61 22.82
C SER A 282 -1.99 -4.19 22.76
N ALA A 283 -1.38 -3.79 21.62
CA ALA A 283 -1.03 -2.40 21.34
C ALA A 283 -2.24 -1.44 21.41
N LEU A 284 -3.46 -1.92 21.09
CA LEU A 284 -4.70 -1.12 21.20
C LEU A 284 -4.95 -0.65 22.65
N ASP A 285 -4.62 -1.46 23.66
CA ASP A 285 -4.76 -1.06 25.06
C ASP A 285 -3.78 0.05 25.41
N SER A 286 -2.55 -0.07 24.92
CA SER A 286 -1.52 0.97 25.11
C SER A 286 -1.89 2.27 24.39
N LEU A 287 -2.46 2.17 23.18
CA LEU A 287 -2.99 3.31 22.44
C LEU A 287 -4.10 4.01 23.23
N ARG A 288 -5.14 3.26 23.63
CA ARG A 288 -6.29 3.80 24.36
C ARG A 288 -5.88 4.48 25.66
N ASN A 289 -5.00 3.84 26.44
CA ASN A 289 -4.57 4.35 27.73
C ASN A 289 -3.62 5.55 27.62
N GLY A 290 -2.90 5.68 26.50
CA GLY A 290 -1.96 6.77 26.28
C GLY A 290 -2.56 8.03 25.65
N LEU A 291 -3.73 7.97 25.03
CA LEU A 291 -4.41 9.08 24.35
C LEU A 291 -5.13 10.02 25.35
N THR A 292 -4.38 10.59 26.30
CA THR A 292 -4.94 11.39 27.40
C THR A 292 -5.44 12.78 26.99
N ALA A 293 -5.00 13.29 25.83
CA ALA A 293 -5.37 14.61 25.31
C ALA A 293 -6.31 14.53 24.08
N ALA A 294 -6.58 13.34 23.54
CA ALA A 294 -7.40 13.18 22.35
C ALA A 294 -8.85 13.60 22.59
N SER A 295 -9.43 14.36 21.64
CA SER A 295 -10.81 14.83 21.73
C SER A 295 -11.85 13.71 21.60
N ALA A 296 -11.50 12.63 20.92
CA ALA A 296 -12.29 11.40 20.84
C ALA A 296 -11.36 10.21 20.58
N ILE A 297 -11.73 9.02 21.07
CA ILE A 297 -10.98 7.79 20.87
C ILE A 297 -11.94 6.73 20.34
N SER A 298 -11.63 6.18 19.19
CA SER A 298 -12.32 5.04 18.60
C SER A 298 -11.36 3.87 18.44
N THR A 299 -11.80 2.66 18.69
CA THR A 299 -11.02 1.46 18.43
C THR A 299 -11.86 0.44 17.68
N SER A 300 -11.27 -0.23 16.71
CA SER A 300 -11.92 -1.29 15.94
C SER A 300 -10.95 -2.43 15.69
N THR A 301 -11.47 -3.65 15.58
CA THR A 301 -10.68 -4.83 15.24
C THR A 301 -11.32 -5.57 14.07
N ILE A 302 -10.49 -6.18 13.21
CA ILE A 302 -10.92 -6.96 12.05
C ILE A 302 -10.46 -8.41 12.24
N ASN A 303 -11.41 -9.36 12.19
CA ASN A 303 -11.11 -10.78 12.29
C ASN A 303 -10.69 -11.36 10.92
N GLY A 304 -9.83 -12.39 10.94
CA GLY A 304 -9.36 -13.08 9.74
C GLY A 304 -8.56 -12.15 8.83
N CYS A 305 -7.73 -11.34 9.42
CA CYS A 305 -6.87 -10.33 8.83
C CYS A 305 -5.53 -10.34 9.58
N GLY A 306 -4.42 -10.32 8.84
CA GLY A 306 -3.06 -10.19 9.37
C GLY A 306 -2.66 -8.73 9.51
N HIS A 307 -1.44 -8.39 9.07
CA HIS A 307 -0.90 -7.02 9.23
C HIS A 307 -1.37 -6.02 8.17
N LEU A 308 -2.04 -6.44 7.11
CA LEU A 308 -2.35 -5.60 5.94
C LEU A 308 -3.87 -5.48 5.70
N PRO A 309 -4.63 -4.81 6.59
CA PRO A 309 -6.09 -4.69 6.50
C PRO A 309 -6.55 -4.09 5.16
N MET A 310 -5.78 -3.15 4.60
CA MET A 310 -6.08 -2.50 3.33
C MET A 310 -6.03 -3.45 2.12
N LEU A 311 -5.31 -4.56 2.24
CA LEU A 311 -5.22 -5.60 1.20
C LEU A 311 -6.11 -6.82 1.48
N GLU A 312 -6.25 -7.22 2.76
CA GLU A 312 -6.97 -8.43 3.14
C GLU A 312 -8.46 -8.19 3.35
N LYS A 313 -8.85 -7.01 3.82
CA LYS A 313 -10.23 -6.61 4.13
C LYS A 313 -10.52 -5.19 3.66
N PRO A 314 -10.33 -4.87 2.36
CA PRO A 314 -10.43 -3.50 1.87
C PRO A 314 -11.80 -2.86 2.11
N GLU A 315 -12.91 -3.61 1.94
CA GLU A 315 -14.25 -3.10 2.14
C GLU A 315 -14.48 -2.70 3.62
N THR A 316 -14.12 -3.58 4.55
CA THR A 316 -14.25 -3.33 5.98
C THR A 316 -13.36 -2.16 6.42
N THR A 317 -12.12 -2.12 5.93
CA THR A 317 -11.17 -1.04 6.21
C THR A 317 -11.70 0.30 5.69
N ALA A 318 -12.20 0.35 4.46
CA ALA A 318 -12.80 1.55 3.87
C ALA A 318 -14.05 2.01 4.63
N GLN A 319 -14.93 1.10 5.05
CA GLN A 319 -16.13 1.42 5.84
C GLN A 319 -15.76 2.04 7.20
N ILE A 320 -14.77 1.48 7.91
CA ILE A 320 -14.32 2.00 9.21
C ILE A 320 -13.69 3.39 9.02
N LEU A 321 -12.82 3.57 8.02
CA LEU A 321 -12.20 4.87 7.72
C LEU A 321 -13.24 5.91 7.32
N THR A 322 -14.22 5.55 6.49
CA THR A 322 -15.33 6.43 6.10
C THR A 322 -16.17 6.85 7.30
N GLY A 323 -16.57 5.89 8.13
CA GLY A 323 -17.34 6.17 9.35
C GLY A 323 -16.60 7.12 10.29
N PHE A 324 -15.32 6.90 10.49
CA PHE A 324 -14.48 7.78 11.29
C PHE A 324 -14.33 9.19 10.68
N ALA A 325 -14.05 9.28 9.37
CA ALA A 325 -13.87 10.56 8.68
C ALA A 325 -15.14 11.41 8.62
N LEU A 326 -16.33 10.79 8.54
CA LEU A 326 -17.60 11.51 8.50
C LEU A 326 -18.11 11.92 9.90
N SER A 327 -17.54 11.34 10.96
CA SER A 327 -17.93 11.64 12.35
C SER A 327 -17.15 12.81 12.96
N HIS A 328 -16.09 13.27 12.29
CA HIS A 328 -15.12 14.25 12.81
C HIS A 328 -14.67 15.25 11.76
#